data_38f3860abde91db4b004f75ae36d0949
#
_entry.id   38f3860abde91db4b004f75ae36d0949
#
_cell.length_a   1.000
_cell.length_b   1.000
_cell.length_c   1.000
_cell.angle_alpha   90.00
_cell.angle_beta   90.00
_cell.angle_gamma   90.00
#
_symmetry.space_group_name_H-M   'P 1'
#
loop_
_entity.id
_entity.type
_entity.pdbx_description
1 polymer ?
#
loop_
_entity_poly.entity_id
_entity_poly.type
_entity_poly.pdbx_seq_one_letter_code
_entity_poly.pdbx_strand_id
1 'polypeptide(L)'
;MTLVLASASPRRQELLKNAGIEFVTSAANVDEIRRAGEGAKEFAERMAREKAETIRKSNVETLLATSGTPSELRLGESSAIVLGADTVVVVDDEVLGKPSDGEDAARMLRLLSGRKHHVITGVCLLGDGFQEVRSETTTVHFFALTEPEIMSYVESGESMDKAGAYAIQGMASQWISKIEGDYNNVVGLPVDLVLQMLREHGADG
;
A
#
# COMPACT_ATOMS: atom_id res chain seq x y z
N MET A 1 10.39 20.86 -1.19
CA MET A 1 10.29 19.66 -2.04
C MET A 1 8.88 19.09 -1.91
N THR A 2 8.24 18.60 -2.98
CA THR A 2 6.85 18.13 -2.94
C THR A 2 6.81 16.62 -3.07
N LEU A 3 6.14 15.93 -2.13
CA LEU A 3 5.86 14.50 -2.22
C LEU A 3 4.56 14.27 -2.99
N VAL A 4 4.59 13.37 -3.97
CA VAL A 4 3.41 12.93 -4.75
C VAL A 4 3.12 11.48 -4.42
N LEU A 5 2.00 11.19 -3.77
CA LEU A 5 1.56 9.82 -3.50
C LEU A 5 0.87 9.23 -4.74
N ALA A 6 1.50 8.23 -5.36
CA ALA A 6 0.97 7.51 -6.53
C ALA A 6 -0.09 6.46 -6.12
N SER A 7 -1.12 6.88 -5.38
CA SER A 7 -2.16 5.97 -4.87
C SER A 7 -3.47 6.70 -4.59
N ALA A 8 -4.60 6.06 -4.91
CA ALA A 8 -5.93 6.50 -4.52
C ALA A 8 -6.35 5.99 -3.12
N SER A 9 -5.55 5.16 -2.45
CA SER A 9 -5.90 4.54 -1.18
C SER A 9 -6.11 5.56 -0.06
N PRO A 10 -7.32 5.69 0.53
CA PRO A 10 -7.58 6.59 1.65
C PRO A 10 -6.71 6.26 2.87
N ARG A 11 -6.46 4.97 3.11
CA ARG A 11 -5.64 4.49 4.24
C ARG A 11 -4.20 4.98 4.15
N ARG A 12 -3.58 4.91 2.96
CA ARG A 12 -2.21 5.43 2.75
C ARG A 12 -2.14 6.94 2.94
N GLN A 13 -3.17 7.66 2.48
CA GLN A 13 -3.27 9.10 2.69
C GLN A 13 -3.37 9.44 4.18
N GLU A 14 -4.20 8.72 4.92
CA GLU A 14 -4.36 8.89 6.36
C GLU A 14 -3.05 8.62 7.12
N LEU A 15 -2.33 7.54 6.78
CA LEU A 15 -1.04 7.21 7.38
C LEU A 15 -0.01 8.34 7.18
N LEU A 16 0.11 8.89 5.97
CA LEU A 16 1.02 10.01 5.70
C LEU A 16 0.60 11.28 6.44
N LYS A 17 -0.69 11.61 6.48
CA LYS A 17 -1.22 12.75 7.25
C LYS A 17 -0.92 12.61 8.74
N ASN A 18 -1.14 11.44 9.32
CA ASN A 18 -0.88 11.17 10.74
C ASN A 18 0.62 11.24 11.06
N ALA A 19 1.48 10.98 10.09
CA ALA A 19 2.94 11.16 10.20
C ALA A 19 3.41 12.62 10.02
N GLY A 20 2.49 13.56 9.75
CA GLY A 20 2.82 14.96 9.51
C GLY A 20 3.48 15.23 8.15
N ILE A 21 3.39 14.29 7.20
CA ILE A 21 3.99 14.43 5.88
C ILE A 21 3.01 15.17 4.96
N GLU A 22 3.46 16.27 4.36
CA GLU A 22 2.71 16.99 3.34
C GLU A 22 2.87 16.29 1.98
N PHE A 23 1.78 16.08 1.27
CA PHE A 23 1.76 15.42 -0.04
C PHE A 23 0.58 15.86 -0.90
N VAL A 24 0.71 15.62 -2.20
CA VAL A 24 -0.41 15.62 -3.16
C VAL A 24 -0.67 14.19 -3.63
N THR A 25 -1.89 13.90 -4.08
CA THR A 25 -2.26 12.56 -4.54
C THR A 25 -2.47 12.51 -6.05
N SER A 26 -2.00 11.45 -6.66
CA SER A 26 -2.31 11.11 -8.05
C SER A 26 -2.46 9.60 -8.19
N ALA A 27 -3.63 9.13 -8.62
CA ALA A 27 -3.89 7.70 -8.78
C ALA A 27 -3.15 7.16 -10.01
N ALA A 28 -2.28 6.17 -9.80
CA ALA A 28 -1.66 5.43 -10.89
C ALA A 28 -2.58 4.29 -11.35
N ASN A 29 -2.86 4.22 -12.64
CA ASN A 29 -3.54 3.09 -13.24
C ASN A 29 -2.49 2.14 -13.82
N VAL A 30 -2.27 1.01 -13.16
CA VAL A 30 -1.30 -0.02 -13.51
C VAL A 30 -1.97 -1.38 -13.41
N ASP A 31 -1.72 -2.26 -14.37
CA ASP A 31 -2.24 -3.63 -14.33
C ASP A 31 -1.51 -4.44 -13.26
N GLU A 32 -2.23 -4.82 -12.20
CA GLU A 32 -1.70 -5.56 -11.05
C GLU A 32 -1.64 -7.08 -11.35
N ILE A 33 -0.92 -7.45 -12.42
CA ILE A 33 -0.77 -8.85 -12.85
C ILE A 33 0.59 -9.39 -12.44
N ARG A 34 0.59 -10.47 -11.64
CA ARG A 34 1.83 -11.16 -11.23
C ARG A 34 2.42 -11.94 -12.41
N ARG A 35 3.74 -11.84 -12.60
CA ARG A 35 4.48 -12.57 -13.64
C ARG A 35 4.72 -14.01 -13.23
N ALA A 36 4.85 -14.91 -14.20
CA ALA A 36 5.19 -16.31 -13.93
C ALA A 36 6.55 -16.40 -13.19
N GLY A 37 6.56 -17.13 -12.06
CA GLY A 37 7.76 -17.31 -11.23
C GLY A 37 8.15 -16.10 -10.36
N GLU A 38 7.40 -15.00 -10.41
CA GLU A 38 7.68 -13.82 -9.58
C GLU A 38 7.29 -14.07 -8.11
N GLY A 39 8.22 -13.83 -7.18
CA GLY A 39 7.95 -13.88 -5.75
C GLY A 39 7.01 -12.75 -5.29
N ALA A 40 6.37 -12.94 -4.15
CA ALA A 40 5.42 -11.94 -3.62
C ALA A 40 6.09 -10.59 -3.32
N LYS A 41 7.30 -10.62 -2.74
CA LYS A 41 8.10 -9.42 -2.47
C LYS A 41 8.46 -8.70 -3.76
N GLU A 42 8.99 -9.42 -4.74
CA GLU A 42 9.38 -8.89 -6.05
C GLU A 42 8.17 -8.27 -6.78
N PHE A 43 7.01 -8.91 -6.66
CA PHE A 43 5.77 -8.40 -7.22
C PHE A 43 5.34 -7.08 -6.55
N ALA A 44 5.30 -7.01 -5.22
CA ALA A 44 4.94 -5.78 -4.49
C ALA A 44 5.92 -4.63 -4.79
N GLU A 45 7.22 -4.91 -4.83
CA GLU A 45 8.26 -3.93 -5.15
C GLU A 45 8.14 -3.44 -6.61
N ARG A 46 7.87 -4.34 -7.56
CA ARG A 46 7.65 -3.98 -8.96
C ARG A 46 6.39 -3.12 -9.13
N MET A 47 5.29 -3.50 -8.49
CA MET A 47 4.05 -2.71 -8.54
C MET A 47 4.23 -1.32 -7.95
N ALA A 48 4.93 -1.21 -6.82
CA ALA A 48 5.26 0.08 -6.22
C ALA A 48 6.07 0.96 -7.19
N ARG A 49 7.07 0.38 -7.84
CA ARG A 49 7.89 1.06 -8.85
C ARG A 49 7.08 1.48 -10.07
N GLU A 50 6.30 0.58 -10.67
CA GLU A 50 5.51 0.87 -11.87
C GLU A 50 4.47 1.96 -11.61
N LYS A 51 3.86 2.00 -10.40
CA LYS A 51 2.98 3.08 -9.95
C LYS A 51 3.70 4.42 -9.88
N ALA A 52 4.90 4.46 -9.29
CA ALA A 52 5.71 5.69 -9.23
C ALA A 52 6.12 6.18 -10.61
N GLU A 53 6.60 5.29 -11.47
CA GLU A 53 7.00 5.61 -12.84
C GLU A 53 5.83 6.13 -13.69
N THR A 54 4.65 5.55 -13.54
CA THR A 54 3.44 5.98 -14.27
C THR A 54 3.10 7.42 -13.95
N ILE A 55 3.12 7.80 -12.67
CA ILE A 55 2.86 9.18 -12.24
C ILE A 55 3.97 10.12 -12.68
N ARG A 56 5.23 9.70 -12.61
CA ARG A 56 6.36 10.52 -13.08
C ARG A 56 6.25 10.84 -14.57
N LYS A 57 5.84 9.89 -15.40
CA LYS A 57 5.63 10.06 -16.85
C LYS A 57 4.42 10.94 -17.19
N SER A 58 3.39 10.99 -16.34
CA SER A 58 2.18 11.77 -16.55
C SER A 58 2.30 13.27 -16.25
N ASN A 59 3.51 13.79 -16.13
CA ASN A 59 3.81 15.22 -15.95
C ASN A 59 3.48 15.74 -14.54
N VAL A 60 4.34 15.43 -13.58
CA VAL A 60 4.22 15.89 -12.19
C VAL A 60 4.02 17.42 -12.10
N GLU A 61 4.61 18.20 -13.00
CA GLU A 61 4.46 19.66 -13.08
C GLU A 61 2.99 20.10 -13.28
N THR A 62 2.24 19.37 -14.11
CA THR A 62 0.81 19.65 -14.33
C THR A 62 -0.02 19.34 -13.10
N LEU A 63 0.32 18.29 -12.34
CA LEU A 63 -0.39 17.90 -11.11
C LEU A 63 -0.19 18.94 -9.99
N LEU A 64 1.01 19.48 -9.85
CA LEU A 64 1.31 20.52 -8.86
C LEU A 64 0.59 21.82 -9.16
N ALA A 65 0.45 22.19 -10.44
CA ALA A 65 -0.25 23.40 -10.88
C ALA A 65 -1.77 23.36 -10.64
N THR A 66 -2.38 22.15 -10.63
CA THR A 66 -3.83 21.98 -10.52
C THR A 66 -4.33 21.70 -9.09
N SER A 67 -3.47 21.33 -8.16
CA SER A 67 -3.86 20.95 -6.79
C SER A 67 -4.12 22.12 -5.84
N GLY A 68 -4.13 23.37 -6.30
CA GLY A 68 -4.60 24.53 -5.55
C GLY A 68 -3.82 24.87 -4.27
N THR A 69 -2.59 24.43 -4.14
CA THR A 69 -1.70 24.84 -3.04
C THR A 69 -1.37 26.34 -3.13
N PRO A 70 -1.24 27.03 -1.97
CA PRO A 70 -1.06 28.49 -1.95
C PRO A 70 0.11 28.95 -2.80
N SER A 71 -0.03 30.13 -3.37
CA SER A 71 0.70 30.80 -4.43
C SER A 71 2.22 31.04 -4.25
N GLU A 72 2.94 30.23 -3.48
CA GLU A 72 4.39 30.44 -3.26
C GLU A 72 5.29 29.33 -3.83
N LEU A 73 4.73 28.25 -4.38
CA LEU A 73 5.51 27.26 -5.14
C LEU A 73 5.83 27.82 -6.52
N ARG A 74 6.89 28.62 -6.60
CA ARG A 74 7.47 29.02 -7.88
C ARG A 74 8.00 27.77 -8.58
N LEU A 75 7.34 27.40 -9.67
CA LEU A 75 7.66 26.29 -10.59
C LEU A 75 9.00 26.56 -11.33
N GLY A 76 10.08 26.63 -10.61
CA GLY A 76 11.41 26.83 -11.21
C GLY A 76 12.45 25.83 -10.77
N GLU A 77 12.34 25.27 -9.55
CA GLU A 77 13.41 24.45 -8.95
C GLU A 77 12.90 23.40 -7.94
N SER A 78 11.63 23.08 -7.89
CA SER A 78 11.11 22.12 -6.91
C SER A 78 11.20 20.70 -7.44
N SER A 79 12.20 19.94 -6.98
CA SER A 79 12.29 18.50 -7.22
C SER A 79 11.09 17.79 -6.56
N ALA A 80 10.23 17.18 -7.35
CA ALA A 80 9.16 16.35 -6.84
C ALA A 80 9.64 14.91 -6.64
N ILE A 81 9.30 14.32 -5.48
CA ILE A 81 9.50 12.89 -5.23
C ILE A 81 8.15 12.20 -5.37
N VAL A 82 8.11 11.13 -6.15
CA VAL A 82 6.92 10.27 -6.28
C VAL A 82 7.06 9.05 -5.38
N LEU A 83 6.08 8.85 -4.50
CA LEU A 83 5.95 7.68 -3.63
C LEU A 83 4.95 6.70 -4.23
N GLY A 84 5.44 5.57 -4.74
CA GLY A 84 4.62 4.42 -5.13
C GLY A 84 4.57 3.39 -4.01
N ALA A 85 3.44 2.72 -3.83
CA ALA A 85 3.30 1.63 -2.88
C ALA A 85 2.32 0.57 -3.37
N ASP A 86 2.61 -0.70 -3.05
CA ASP A 86 1.73 -1.83 -3.29
C ASP A 86 1.78 -2.82 -2.16
N THR A 87 0.62 -3.44 -1.83
CA THR A 87 0.48 -4.34 -0.68
C THR A 87 -0.13 -5.65 -1.12
N VAL A 88 0.47 -6.75 -0.73
CA VAL A 88 -0.02 -8.10 -0.94
C VAL A 88 -0.06 -8.89 0.36
N VAL A 89 -0.96 -9.87 0.42
CA VAL A 89 -1.04 -10.84 1.51
C VAL A 89 -0.53 -12.18 1.00
N VAL A 90 0.27 -12.87 1.79
CA VAL A 90 0.87 -14.16 1.42
C VAL A 90 0.61 -15.18 2.50
N VAL A 91 0.02 -16.31 2.13
CA VAL A 91 -0.14 -17.48 3.01
C VAL A 91 0.41 -18.70 2.29
N ASP A 92 1.31 -19.44 2.92
CA ASP A 92 2.19 -20.40 2.28
C ASP A 92 2.89 -19.75 1.06
N ASP A 93 2.65 -20.25 -0.15
CA ASP A 93 3.18 -19.69 -1.39
C ASP A 93 2.10 -18.97 -2.23
N GLU A 94 0.87 -18.85 -1.69
CA GLU A 94 -0.24 -18.18 -2.38
C GLU A 94 -0.24 -16.69 -2.09
N VAL A 95 -0.19 -15.88 -3.16
CA VAL A 95 -0.30 -14.42 -3.09
C VAL A 95 -1.74 -14.03 -3.28
N LEU A 96 -2.31 -13.40 -2.26
CA LEU A 96 -3.69 -12.92 -2.24
C LEU A 96 -3.71 -11.42 -2.55
N GLY A 97 -4.25 -11.07 -3.70
CA GLY A 97 -4.59 -9.70 -4.06
C GLY A 97 -5.96 -9.28 -3.51
N LYS A 98 -6.59 -8.31 -4.16
CA LYS A 98 -8.00 -7.98 -3.89
C LYS A 98 -8.90 -9.10 -4.41
N PRO A 99 -9.96 -9.47 -3.68
CA PRO A 99 -10.90 -10.48 -4.17
C PRO A 99 -11.65 -9.98 -5.41
N SER A 100 -11.97 -10.90 -6.31
CA SER A 100 -12.74 -10.62 -7.53
C SER A 100 -14.23 -10.42 -7.24
N ASP A 101 -14.73 -11.13 -6.24
CA ASP A 101 -16.12 -11.15 -5.80
C ASP A 101 -16.25 -11.63 -4.34
N GLY A 102 -17.47 -11.74 -3.83
CA GLY A 102 -17.73 -12.20 -2.46
C GLY A 102 -17.34 -13.66 -2.21
N GLU A 103 -17.45 -14.51 -3.22
CA GLU A 103 -17.06 -15.92 -3.13
C GLU A 103 -15.54 -16.08 -3.01
N ASP A 104 -14.78 -15.32 -3.79
CA ASP A 104 -13.33 -15.27 -3.69
C ASP A 104 -12.89 -14.64 -2.36
N ALA A 105 -13.58 -13.59 -1.86
CA ALA A 105 -13.33 -13.04 -0.54
C ALA A 105 -13.51 -14.10 0.58
N ALA A 106 -14.60 -14.86 0.52
CA ALA A 106 -14.83 -15.95 1.48
C ALA A 106 -13.76 -17.06 1.38
N ARG A 107 -13.33 -17.41 0.17
CA ARG A 107 -12.23 -18.36 -0.06
C ARG A 107 -10.93 -17.86 0.61
N MET A 108 -10.57 -16.59 0.38
CA MET A 108 -9.38 -16.00 0.99
C MET A 108 -9.44 -16.02 2.51
N LEU A 109 -10.57 -15.64 3.11
CA LEU A 109 -10.74 -15.64 4.56
C LEU A 109 -10.67 -17.06 5.17
N ARG A 110 -11.25 -18.07 4.50
CA ARG A 110 -11.09 -19.47 4.91
C ARG A 110 -9.63 -19.92 4.88
N LEU A 111 -8.87 -19.48 3.88
CA LEU A 111 -7.47 -19.82 3.76
C LEU A 111 -6.62 -19.17 4.87
N LEU A 112 -6.97 -17.97 5.34
CA LEU A 112 -6.29 -17.26 6.42
C LEU A 112 -6.72 -17.72 7.83
N SER A 113 -7.91 -18.35 7.96
CA SER A 113 -8.51 -18.75 9.23
C SER A 113 -7.59 -19.66 10.05
N GLY A 114 -7.34 -19.29 11.32
CA GLY A 114 -6.51 -20.06 12.26
C GLY A 114 -5.02 -20.13 11.89
N ARG A 115 -4.56 -19.28 10.98
CA ARG A 115 -3.21 -19.36 10.43
C ARG A 115 -2.44 -18.03 10.56
N LYS A 116 -1.13 -18.14 10.44
CA LYS A 116 -0.26 -16.99 10.21
C LYS A 116 -0.11 -16.76 8.70
N HIS A 117 -0.01 -15.50 8.34
CA HIS A 117 0.26 -15.05 6.99
C HIS A 117 1.16 -13.82 7.00
N HIS A 118 1.70 -13.45 5.87
CA HIS A 118 2.56 -12.28 5.72
C HIS A 118 1.85 -11.19 4.93
N VAL A 119 1.99 -9.96 5.39
CA VAL A 119 1.62 -8.76 4.63
C VAL A 119 2.91 -8.10 4.19
N ILE A 120 3.07 -7.95 2.87
CA ILE A 120 4.25 -7.36 2.26
C ILE A 120 3.83 -6.09 1.53
N THR A 121 4.42 -4.96 1.90
CA THR A 121 4.25 -3.71 1.16
C THR A 121 5.56 -3.31 0.51
N GLY A 122 5.56 -3.24 -0.82
CA GLY A 122 6.59 -2.61 -1.60
C GLY A 122 6.43 -1.09 -1.59
N VAL A 123 7.53 -0.37 -1.51
CA VAL A 123 7.62 1.09 -1.52
C VAL A 123 8.66 1.51 -2.56
N CYS A 124 8.33 2.50 -3.37
CA CYS A 124 9.26 3.11 -4.31
C CYS A 124 9.28 4.62 -4.12
N LEU A 125 10.47 5.20 -3.90
CA LEU A 125 10.70 6.63 -4.03
C LEU A 125 11.40 6.91 -5.36
N LEU A 126 10.83 7.79 -6.16
CA LEU A 126 11.34 8.18 -7.46
C LEU A 126 11.49 9.71 -7.52
N GLY A 127 12.72 10.18 -7.49
CA GLY A 127 13.08 11.59 -7.58
C GLY A 127 13.99 11.89 -8.76
N ASP A 128 14.51 13.12 -8.81
CA ASP A 128 15.48 13.52 -9.83
C ASP A 128 16.82 12.83 -9.57
N GLY A 129 17.21 11.96 -10.49
CA GLY A 129 18.49 11.25 -10.43
C GLY A 129 18.54 10.02 -9.51
N PHE A 130 17.42 9.64 -8.87
CA PHE A 130 17.37 8.42 -8.05
C PHE A 130 16.03 7.67 -8.18
N GLN A 131 16.12 6.37 -8.02
CA GLN A 131 14.99 5.46 -7.82
C GLN A 131 15.38 4.45 -6.76
N GLU A 132 14.66 4.43 -5.67
CA GLU A 132 14.89 3.47 -4.60
C GLU A 132 13.62 2.65 -4.36
N VAL A 133 13.80 1.34 -4.25
CA VAL A 133 12.70 0.39 -3.98
C VAL A 133 13.07 -0.46 -2.78
N ARG A 134 12.19 -0.49 -1.79
CA ARG A 134 12.30 -1.34 -0.59
C ARG A 134 10.96 -1.99 -0.30
N SER A 135 10.94 -2.91 0.65
CA SER A 135 9.70 -3.51 1.14
C SER A 135 9.77 -3.81 2.63
N GLU A 136 8.61 -3.80 3.26
CA GLU A 136 8.41 -4.24 4.65
C GLU A 136 7.55 -5.48 4.67
N THR A 137 7.82 -6.38 5.63
CA THR A 137 7.07 -7.63 5.81
C THR A 137 6.63 -7.76 7.26
N THR A 138 5.33 -7.92 7.47
CA THR A 138 4.72 -8.10 8.79
C THR A 138 3.97 -9.41 8.83
N THR A 139 4.17 -10.19 9.90
CA THR A 139 3.42 -11.43 10.11
C THR A 139 2.16 -11.13 10.93
N VAL A 140 1.02 -11.60 10.44
CA VAL A 140 -0.28 -11.48 11.11
C VAL A 140 -0.79 -12.89 11.42
N HIS A 141 -1.30 -13.07 12.64
CA HIS A 141 -1.88 -14.34 13.10
C HIS A 141 -3.38 -14.18 13.30
N PHE A 142 -4.16 -15.03 12.68
CA PHE A 142 -5.60 -15.09 12.84
C PHE A 142 -6.03 -16.18 13.84
N PHE A 143 -7.06 -15.87 14.62
CA PHE A 143 -7.87 -16.92 15.24
C PHE A 143 -8.59 -17.75 14.18
N ALA A 144 -9.05 -18.95 14.56
CA ALA A 144 -9.94 -19.73 13.70
C ALA A 144 -11.27 -18.98 13.53
N LEU A 145 -11.69 -18.80 12.28
CA LEU A 145 -12.94 -18.12 11.91
C LEU A 145 -14.04 -19.18 11.68
N THR A 146 -15.22 -18.87 12.10
CA THR A 146 -16.41 -19.66 11.78
C THR A 146 -17.00 -19.24 10.44
N GLU A 147 -17.72 -20.13 9.76
CA GLU A 147 -18.38 -19.82 8.50
C GLU A 147 -19.37 -18.64 8.61
N PRO A 148 -20.21 -18.54 9.67
CA PRO A 148 -21.06 -17.35 9.85
C PRO A 148 -20.30 -16.02 9.96
N GLU A 149 -19.14 -16.00 10.63
CA GLU A 149 -18.30 -14.79 10.72
C GLU A 149 -17.77 -14.39 9.36
N ILE A 150 -17.27 -15.34 8.58
CA ILE A 150 -16.77 -15.11 7.21
C ILE A 150 -17.88 -14.53 6.34
N MET A 151 -19.04 -15.16 6.32
CA MET A 151 -20.16 -14.72 5.48
C MET A 151 -20.67 -13.34 5.89
N SER A 152 -20.84 -13.08 7.19
CA SER A 152 -21.26 -11.78 7.70
C SER A 152 -20.28 -10.65 7.31
N TYR A 153 -18.98 -10.94 7.33
CA TYR A 153 -17.96 -9.98 6.93
C TYR A 153 -17.97 -9.70 5.41
N VAL A 154 -18.14 -10.74 4.60
CA VAL A 154 -18.27 -10.58 3.14
C VAL A 154 -19.51 -9.77 2.79
N GLU A 155 -20.65 -10.04 3.45
CA GLU A 155 -21.91 -9.30 3.26
C GLU A 155 -21.79 -7.81 3.65
N SER A 156 -20.91 -7.45 4.59
CA SER A 156 -20.63 -6.05 4.93
C SER A 156 -20.00 -5.24 3.79
N GLY A 157 -19.41 -5.92 2.80
CA GLY A 157 -18.68 -5.31 1.70
C GLY A 157 -17.28 -4.79 2.06
N GLU A 158 -16.87 -4.90 3.34
CA GLU A 158 -15.57 -4.39 3.80
C GLU A 158 -14.37 -5.11 3.17
N SER A 159 -14.58 -6.32 2.66
CA SER A 159 -13.54 -7.18 2.09
C SER A 159 -13.01 -6.76 0.72
N MET A 160 -13.83 -6.09 -0.11
CA MET A 160 -13.67 -6.05 -1.56
C MET A 160 -12.48 -5.21 -2.09
N ASP A 161 -12.01 -4.22 -1.35
CA ASP A 161 -10.94 -3.31 -1.79
C ASP A 161 -9.58 -3.64 -1.14
N LYS A 162 -9.44 -4.82 -0.53
CA LYS A 162 -8.31 -5.17 0.33
C LYS A 162 -7.60 -6.45 -0.10
N ALA A 163 -6.27 -6.41 -0.11
CA ALA A 163 -5.46 -7.62 -0.29
C ALA A 163 -5.76 -8.64 0.82
N GLY A 164 -5.97 -9.91 0.45
CA GLY A 164 -6.36 -10.95 1.40
C GLY A 164 -7.78 -10.81 1.94
N ALA A 165 -8.60 -9.94 1.36
CA ALA A 165 -10.00 -9.73 1.69
C ALA A 165 -10.29 -9.28 3.13
N TYR A 166 -9.34 -8.62 3.85
CA TYR A 166 -9.59 -8.10 5.19
C TYR A 166 -8.89 -6.77 5.46
N ALA A 167 -9.38 -6.01 6.45
CA ALA A 167 -8.71 -4.84 7.01
C ALA A 167 -8.32 -5.10 8.47
N ILE A 168 -7.07 -4.74 8.82
CA ILE A 168 -6.61 -4.76 10.22
C ILE A 168 -7.41 -3.78 11.10
N GLN A 169 -7.90 -2.72 10.50
CA GLN A 169 -8.82 -1.75 11.10
C GLN A 169 -10.26 -2.13 10.73
N GLY A 170 -11.20 -2.05 11.64
CA GLY A 170 -12.59 -2.43 11.41
C GLY A 170 -12.97 -3.80 11.97
N MET A 171 -13.96 -4.46 11.36
CA MET A 171 -14.55 -5.70 11.89
C MET A 171 -13.56 -6.86 12.01
N ALA A 172 -12.60 -6.99 11.09
CA ALA A 172 -11.62 -8.07 11.11
C ALA A 172 -10.56 -7.92 12.22
N SER A 173 -10.47 -6.76 12.89
CA SER A 173 -9.51 -6.55 13.99
C SER A 173 -9.66 -7.57 15.13
N GLN A 174 -10.88 -8.04 15.40
CA GLN A 174 -11.17 -9.06 16.42
C GLN A 174 -10.62 -10.45 16.08
N TRP A 175 -10.28 -10.70 14.82
CA TRP A 175 -9.74 -11.97 14.36
C TRP A 175 -8.23 -12.09 14.51
N ILE A 176 -7.56 -10.97 14.77
CA ILE A 176 -6.11 -10.89 14.84
C ILE A 176 -5.65 -11.21 16.27
N SER A 177 -4.96 -12.33 16.43
CA SER A 177 -4.42 -12.77 17.71
C SER A 177 -3.05 -12.15 18.00
N LYS A 178 -2.25 -11.89 16.97
CA LYS A 178 -0.90 -11.35 17.09
C LYS A 178 -0.44 -10.67 15.80
N ILE A 179 0.40 -9.64 15.94
CA ILE A 179 1.12 -8.97 14.85
C ILE A 179 2.61 -8.98 15.21
N GLU A 180 3.48 -9.38 14.29
CA GLU A 180 4.92 -9.35 14.42
C GLU A 180 5.51 -8.51 13.29
N GLY A 181 5.94 -7.29 13.61
CA GLY A 181 6.44 -6.29 12.67
C GLY A 181 5.65 -4.99 12.72
N ASP A 182 5.64 -4.26 11.63
CA ASP A 182 5.03 -2.93 11.52
C ASP A 182 3.51 -3.00 11.27
N TYR A 183 2.74 -2.39 12.18
CA TYR A 183 1.29 -2.26 12.06
C TYR A 183 0.88 -1.42 10.83
N ASN A 184 1.59 -0.31 10.55
CA ASN A 184 1.30 0.56 9.42
C ASN A 184 1.52 -0.14 8.08
N ASN A 185 2.49 -1.07 8.03
CA ASN A 185 2.68 -1.95 6.89
C ASN A 185 1.42 -2.77 6.59
N VAL A 186 0.78 -3.34 7.64
CA VAL A 186 -0.48 -4.11 7.47
C VAL A 186 -1.64 -3.23 7.02
N VAL A 187 -1.70 -1.98 7.48
CA VAL A 187 -2.69 -0.98 7.00
C VAL A 187 -2.48 -0.66 5.52
N GLY A 188 -1.21 -0.71 5.03
CA GLY A 188 -0.88 -0.58 3.63
C GLY A 188 0.25 0.38 3.27
N LEU A 189 0.98 0.93 4.28
CA LEU A 189 2.17 1.77 4.05
C LEU A 189 3.08 1.73 5.29
N PRO A 190 4.31 1.18 5.20
CA PRO A 190 5.27 1.18 6.30
C PRO A 190 5.88 2.59 6.45
N VAL A 191 5.25 3.41 7.29
CA VAL A 191 5.57 4.84 7.41
C VAL A 191 7.01 5.07 7.88
N ASP A 192 7.49 4.28 8.84
CA ASP A 192 8.87 4.40 9.34
C ASP A 192 9.90 4.14 8.24
N LEU A 193 9.66 3.14 7.38
CA LEU A 193 10.48 2.87 6.20
C LEU A 193 10.45 4.03 5.22
N VAL A 194 9.26 4.59 4.95
CA VAL A 194 9.10 5.76 4.05
C VAL A 194 9.88 6.96 4.59
N LEU A 195 9.75 7.27 5.88
CA LEU A 195 10.47 8.37 6.53
C LEU A 195 11.99 8.15 6.49
N GLN A 196 12.45 6.91 6.70
CA GLN A 196 13.86 6.58 6.57
C GLN A 196 14.37 6.85 5.14
N MET A 197 13.66 6.34 4.12
CA MET A 197 14.02 6.52 2.72
C MET A 197 14.03 8.01 2.33
N LEU A 198 13.03 8.78 2.79
CA LEU A 198 12.97 10.24 2.53
C LEU A 198 14.19 10.97 3.13
N ARG A 199 14.57 10.66 4.37
CA ARG A 199 15.75 11.24 5.02
C ARG A 199 17.05 10.91 4.29
N GLU A 200 17.22 9.70 3.81
CA GLU A 200 18.40 9.26 3.04
C GLU A 200 18.57 10.06 1.73
N HIS A 201 17.47 10.61 1.19
CA HIS A 201 17.48 11.49 0.02
C HIS A 201 17.35 12.99 0.33
N GLY A 202 17.57 13.39 1.60
CA GLY A 202 17.54 14.79 2.02
C GLY A 202 16.15 15.42 1.94
N ALA A 203 15.12 14.60 2.07
CA ALA A 203 13.72 14.97 2.00
C ALA A 203 13.09 15.04 3.39
N ASP A 204 13.77 15.72 4.32
CA ASP A 204 13.20 16.00 5.63
C ASP A 204 12.00 16.94 5.47
N GLY A 205 10.82 16.47 5.93
CA GLY A 205 9.56 17.22 5.90
C GLY A 205 9.55 18.36 6.91
#